data_3c095e9510becd1d7650068db458893c
#
_entry.id   3c095e9510becd1d7650068db458893c
#
_cell.length_a   1.000
_cell.length_b   1.000
_cell.length_c   1.000
_cell.angle_alpha   90.00
_cell.angle_beta   90.00
_cell.angle_gamma   90.00
#
_symmetry.space_group_name_H-M   'P 1'
#
loop_
_entity.id
_entity.type
_entity.pdbx_description
1 polymer ?
#
loop_
_entity_poly.entity_id
_entity_poly.type
_entity_poly.pdbx_seq_one_letter_code
_entity_poly.pdbx_strand_id
1 'polypeptide(L)'
;MEIGEIFFWTATINKWQKLLIDDKYKIVVIDSLNFLSEQGKIDVFAFVIMPNHIHLIWRTNELNGKETSQGSFLKYTAHMFKKILCSENISLLSQYKVDAINKKYEFWQRDPLAIHLYTREVAYQKLDYIHGNPLSDHWKLATDPASYKYSSAKFYQEGIKEYDFLKDLREEF
;
A
#
# COMPACT_ATOMS: atom_id res chain seq x y z
N MET A 1 -6.31 1.20 13.92
CA MET A 1 -7.36 0.46 13.17
C MET A 1 -7.81 -0.69 14.06
N GLU A 2 -9.10 -0.88 14.16
CA GLU A 2 -9.69 -2.00 14.90
C GLU A 2 -9.63 -3.28 14.07
N ILE A 3 -9.37 -4.41 14.75
CA ILE A 3 -9.33 -5.73 14.11
C ILE A 3 -10.76 -6.12 13.67
N GLY A 4 -10.88 -6.67 12.49
CA GLY A 4 -12.16 -7.07 11.90
C GLY A 4 -12.88 -5.99 11.11
N GLU A 5 -12.47 -4.72 11.22
CA GLU A 5 -13.08 -3.59 10.53
C GLU A 5 -12.33 -3.21 9.26
N ILE A 6 -13.06 -2.68 8.27
CA ILE A 6 -12.51 -2.29 6.96
C ILE A 6 -12.10 -0.82 7.00
N PHE A 7 -10.87 -0.55 6.57
CA PHE A 7 -10.32 0.80 6.52
C PHE A 7 -9.80 1.14 5.12
N PHE A 8 -10.04 2.37 4.70
CA PHE A 8 -9.19 3.03 3.72
C PHE A 8 -7.93 3.51 4.42
N TRP A 9 -6.77 3.15 3.88
CA TRP A 9 -5.49 3.44 4.49
C TRP A 9 -4.51 4.01 3.48
N THR A 10 -3.71 4.99 3.92
CA THR A 10 -2.69 5.63 3.10
C THR A 10 -1.36 5.65 3.83
N ALA A 11 -0.32 5.12 3.20
CA ALA A 11 1.06 5.30 3.65
C ALA A 11 1.88 6.05 2.60
N THR A 12 2.61 7.06 3.04
CA THR A 12 3.38 7.95 2.17
C THR A 12 4.87 7.77 2.42
N ILE A 13 5.66 7.75 1.34
CA ILE A 13 7.12 7.75 1.44
C ILE A 13 7.59 9.06 2.08
N ASN A 14 8.54 8.95 3.00
CA ASN A 14 9.05 10.08 3.76
C ASN A 14 9.49 11.23 2.85
N LYS A 15 9.10 12.46 3.22
CA LYS A 15 9.34 13.69 2.44
C LYS A 15 8.79 13.61 1.01
N TRP A 16 7.75 12.82 0.76
CA TRP A 16 7.11 12.66 -0.55
C TRP A 16 8.05 12.19 -1.66
N GLN A 17 9.17 11.55 -1.29
CA GLN A 17 10.13 11.03 -2.27
C GLN A 17 9.50 9.94 -3.12
N LYS A 18 9.86 9.91 -4.42
CA LYS A 18 9.26 9.01 -5.41
C LYS A 18 9.98 7.64 -5.46
N LEU A 19 10.23 7.02 -4.30
CA LEU A 19 10.91 5.72 -4.23
C LEU A 19 10.18 4.63 -5.03
N LEU A 20 8.85 4.65 -4.95
CA LEU A 20 7.99 3.66 -5.60
C LEU A 20 7.80 3.90 -7.11
N ILE A 21 8.56 4.80 -7.74
CA ILE A 21 8.55 4.92 -9.20
C ILE A 21 9.15 3.67 -9.86
N ASP A 22 10.13 3.08 -9.21
CA ASP A 22 10.83 1.88 -9.66
C ASP A 22 10.05 0.61 -9.27
N ASP A 23 9.81 -0.28 -10.22
CA ASP A 23 8.96 -1.47 -10.04
C ASP A 23 9.48 -2.42 -8.95
N LYS A 24 10.79 -2.51 -8.76
CA LYS A 24 11.38 -3.35 -7.70
C LYS A 24 10.88 -3.01 -6.29
N TYR A 25 10.60 -1.73 -6.00
CA TYR A 25 10.04 -1.33 -4.70
C TYR A 25 8.53 -1.59 -4.63
N LYS A 26 7.81 -1.46 -5.75
CA LYS A 26 6.39 -1.85 -5.82
C LYS A 26 6.21 -3.35 -5.61
N ILE A 27 7.12 -4.18 -6.16
CA ILE A 27 7.14 -5.63 -5.96
C ILE A 27 7.30 -5.96 -4.47
N VAL A 28 8.18 -5.28 -3.74
CA VAL A 28 8.32 -5.47 -2.28
C VAL A 28 6.99 -5.21 -1.55
N VAL A 29 6.24 -4.18 -1.98
CA VAL A 29 4.91 -3.88 -1.42
C VAL A 29 3.94 -5.02 -1.71
N ILE A 30 3.86 -5.49 -2.96
CA ILE A 30 2.98 -6.60 -3.37
C ILE A 30 3.33 -7.88 -2.61
N ASP A 31 4.61 -8.24 -2.51
CA ASP A 31 5.06 -9.44 -1.80
C ASP A 31 4.67 -9.40 -0.32
N SER A 32 4.75 -8.22 0.31
CA SER A 32 4.33 -8.05 1.70
C SER A 32 2.82 -8.20 1.88
N LEU A 33 2.01 -7.66 0.97
CA LEU A 33 0.55 -7.84 0.99
C LEU A 33 0.17 -9.29 0.78
N ASN A 34 0.81 -9.95 -0.20
CA ASN A 34 0.58 -11.37 -0.48
C ASN A 34 0.88 -12.23 0.74
N PHE A 35 2.07 -12.07 1.32
CA PHE A 35 2.49 -12.82 2.52
C PHE A 35 1.51 -12.65 3.68
N LEU A 36 1.15 -11.42 4.04
CA LEU A 36 0.23 -11.18 5.16
C LEU A 36 -1.17 -11.72 4.88
N SER A 37 -1.63 -11.69 3.64
CA SER A 37 -2.91 -12.25 3.22
C SER A 37 -2.90 -13.78 3.27
N GLU A 38 -1.85 -14.44 2.76
CA GLU A 38 -1.67 -15.90 2.84
C GLU A 38 -1.62 -16.41 4.28
N GLN A 39 -1.06 -15.60 5.20
CA GLN A 39 -1.05 -15.90 6.62
C GLN A 39 -2.38 -15.58 7.33
N GLY A 40 -3.42 -15.13 6.61
CA GLY A 40 -4.72 -14.76 7.17
C GLY A 40 -4.71 -13.51 8.04
N LYS A 41 -3.60 -12.72 8.04
CA LYS A 41 -3.46 -11.53 8.89
C LYS A 41 -4.25 -10.33 8.38
N ILE A 42 -4.46 -10.27 7.06
CA ILE A 42 -5.20 -9.20 6.38
C ILE A 42 -6.10 -9.74 5.28
N ASP A 43 -7.14 -8.99 4.97
CA ASP A 43 -7.89 -9.08 3.73
C ASP A 43 -7.68 -7.78 2.95
N VAL A 44 -7.28 -7.86 1.69
CA VAL A 44 -7.09 -6.70 0.82
C VAL A 44 -8.20 -6.67 -0.21
N PHE A 45 -8.98 -5.58 -0.19
CA PHE A 45 -10.10 -5.38 -1.11
C PHE A 45 -9.74 -4.49 -2.29
N ALA A 46 -8.95 -3.44 -2.06
CA ALA A 46 -8.46 -2.59 -3.14
C ALA A 46 -7.09 -2.02 -2.83
N PHE A 47 -6.32 -1.71 -3.87
CA PHE A 47 -5.04 -1.02 -3.72
C PHE A 47 -4.68 -0.22 -4.96
N VAL A 48 -3.79 0.76 -4.75
CA VAL A 48 -2.98 1.39 -5.79
C VAL A 48 -1.62 1.77 -5.20
N ILE A 49 -0.56 1.50 -5.96
CA ILE A 49 0.80 1.89 -5.58
C ILE A 49 1.24 3.03 -6.49
N MET A 50 1.27 4.23 -5.92
CA MET A 50 1.69 5.46 -6.60
C MET A 50 3.20 5.68 -6.42
N PRO A 51 3.84 6.58 -7.18
CA PRO A 51 5.29 6.79 -7.09
C PRO A 51 5.84 7.14 -5.70
N ASN A 52 5.03 7.74 -4.82
CA ASN A 52 5.46 8.19 -3.49
C ASN A 52 4.49 7.82 -2.35
N HIS A 53 3.44 7.07 -2.62
CA HIS A 53 2.48 6.61 -1.61
C HIS A 53 1.72 5.39 -2.09
N ILE A 54 1.01 4.76 -1.16
CA ILE A 54 0.08 3.68 -1.44
C ILE A 54 -1.26 3.99 -0.81
N HIS A 55 -2.34 3.56 -1.46
CA HIS A 55 -3.67 3.48 -0.87
C HIS A 55 -4.12 2.03 -0.83
N LEU A 56 -4.75 1.64 0.27
CA LEU A 56 -5.37 0.34 0.46
C LEU A 56 -6.81 0.51 0.95
N ILE A 57 -7.69 -0.41 0.54
CA ILE A 57 -8.88 -0.76 1.31
C ILE A 57 -8.62 -2.17 1.82
N TRP A 58 -8.54 -2.32 3.13
CA TRP A 58 -8.16 -3.57 3.75
C TRP A 58 -8.79 -3.74 5.14
N ARG A 59 -8.79 -4.97 5.60
CA ARG A 59 -9.16 -5.37 6.96
C ARG A 59 -7.97 -6.06 7.61
N THR A 60 -7.68 -5.72 8.85
CA THR A 60 -6.71 -6.46 9.65
C THR A 60 -7.48 -7.49 10.48
N ASN A 61 -7.17 -8.78 10.31
CA ASN A 61 -7.89 -9.87 10.94
C ASN A 61 -7.30 -10.23 12.31
N GLU A 62 -5.98 -10.12 12.44
CA GLU A 62 -5.27 -10.42 13.68
C GLU A 62 -3.87 -9.78 13.72
N LEU A 63 -3.21 -9.88 14.83
CA LEU A 63 -1.81 -9.46 14.97
C LEU A 63 -0.89 -10.41 14.21
N ASN A 64 0.24 -9.87 13.73
CA ASN A 64 1.35 -10.66 13.23
C ASN A 64 2.38 -10.84 14.36
N GLY A 65 2.26 -11.91 15.14
CA GLY A 65 2.98 -12.10 16.40
C GLY A 65 2.58 -11.05 17.44
N LYS A 66 3.51 -10.17 17.84
CA LYS A 66 3.26 -9.08 18.79
C LYS A 66 3.00 -7.73 18.10
N GLU A 67 3.11 -7.67 16.78
CA GLU A 67 2.96 -6.44 16.00
C GLU A 67 1.60 -6.39 15.31
N THR A 68 1.11 -5.18 15.07
CA THR A 68 -0.03 -4.99 14.17
C THR A 68 0.37 -5.37 12.74
N SER A 69 -0.59 -5.84 11.93
CA SER A 69 -0.32 -6.17 10.52
C SER A 69 0.21 -4.96 9.74
N GLN A 70 -0.27 -3.75 10.06
CA GLN A 70 0.28 -2.50 9.51
C GLN A 70 1.73 -2.26 9.90
N GLY A 71 2.05 -2.43 11.19
CA GLY A 71 3.42 -2.27 11.69
C GLY A 71 4.36 -3.26 11.02
N SER A 72 3.95 -4.52 10.89
CA SER A 72 4.70 -5.56 10.16
C SER A 72 4.93 -5.19 8.71
N PHE A 73 3.89 -4.73 8.00
CA PHE A 73 3.98 -4.29 6.61
C PHE A 73 4.99 -3.14 6.45
N LEU A 74 4.86 -2.08 7.25
CA LEU A 74 5.74 -0.91 7.16
C LEU A 74 7.19 -1.27 7.52
N LYS A 75 7.40 -2.09 8.54
CA LYS A 75 8.72 -2.53 8.99
C LYS A 75 9.42 -3.41 7.97
N TYR A 76 8.70 -4.41 7.44
CA TYR A 76 9.25 -5.31 6.42
C TYR A 76 9.63 -4.57 5.15
N THR A 77 8.71 -3.78 4.59
CA THR A 77 8.96 -3.02 3.35
C THR A 77 10.10 -2.03 3.53
N ALA A 78 10.17 -1.29 4.65
CA ALA A 78 11.28 -0.39 4.96
C ALA A 78 12.63 -1.15 5.06
N HIS A 79 12.65 -2.35 5.66
CA HIS A 79 13.84 -3.19 5.72
C HIS A 79 14.31 -3.60 4.31
N MET A 80 13.39 -4.03 3.46
CA MET A 80 13.70 -4.43 2.09
C MET A 80 14.14 -3.25 1.23
N PHE A 81 13.51 -2.08 1.34
CA PHE A 81 13.95 -0.87 0.65
C PHE A 81 15.38 -0.50 1.03
N LYS A 82 15.69 -0.51 2.33
CA LYS A 82 17.07 -0.31 2.82
C LYS A 82 18.03 -1.30 2.21
N LYS A 83 17.70 -2.60 2.21
CA LYS A 83 18.56 -3.66 1.68
C LYS A 83 18.89 -3.44 0.20
N ILE A 84 17.88 -3.13 -0.61
CA ILE A 84 18.04 -2.84 -2.04
C ILE A 84 18.94 -1.61 -2.24
N LEU A 85 18.64 -0.51 -1.53
CA LEU A 85 19.42 0.73 -1.65
C LEU A 85 20.85 0.60 -1.15
N CYS A 86 21.11 -0.21 -0.12
CA CYS A 86 22.45 -0.50 0.33
C CYS A 86 23.32 -1.18 -0.75
N SER A 87 22.70 -2.05 -1.56
CA SER A 87 23.42 -2.77 -2.62
C SER A 87 23.52 -1.99 -3.93
N GLU A 88 22.52 -1.16 -4.25
CA GLU A 88 22.40 -0.58 -5.58
C GLU A 88 22.62 0.94 -5.62
N ASN A 89 22.25 1.69 -4.58
CA ASN A 89 22.29 3.15 -4.59
C ASN A 89 22.44 3.75 -3.18
N ILE A 90 23.66 3.71 -2.65
CA ILE A 90 23.97 4.25 -1.31
C ILE A 90 23.73 5.77 -1.21
N SER A 91 23.86 6.50 -2.32
CA SER A 91 23.60 7.94 -2.38
C SER A 91 22.10 8.22 -2.17
N LEU A 92 21.22 7.48 -2.84
CA LEU A 92 19.78 7.60 -2.64
C LEU A 92 19.39 7.17 -1.22
N LEU A 93 20.01 6.12 -0.68
CA LEU A 93 19.77 5.71 0.71
C LEU A 93 20.04 6.84 1.70
N SER A 94 21.05 7.67 1.44
CA SER A 94 21.40 8.79 2.33
C SER A 94 20.27 9.81 2.50
N GLN A 95 19.37 9.94 1.52
CA GLN A 95 18.24 10.87 1.56
C GLN A 95 17.16 10.45 2.57
N TYR A 96 17.15 9.16 2.98
CA TYR A 96 16.23 8.61 3.98
C TYR A 96 16.81 8.62 5.39
N LYS A 97 18.02 9.16 5.60
CA LYS A 97 18.61 9.32 6.93
C LYS A 97 17.77 10.28 7.78
N VAL A 98 17.62 9.90 9.04
CA VAL A 98 16.98 10.72 10.06
C VAL A 98 17.86 10.80 11.29
N ASP A 99 17.79 11.93 11.98
CA ASP A 99 18.43 12.13 13.28
C ASP A 99 17.45 11.69 14.38
N ALA A 100 17.42 10.38 14.66
CA ALA A 100 16.54 9.78 15.65
C ALA A 100 17.28 8.73 16.46
N ILE A 101 16.99 8.67 17.78
CA ILE A 101 17.69 7.80 18.73
C ILE A 101 17.60 6.32 18.35
N ASN A 102 16.43 5.88 17.87
CA ASN A 102 16.13 4.47 17.67
C ASN A 102 16.16 3.98 16.21
N LYS A 103 16.39 4.88 15.24
CA LYS A 103 16.43 4.53 13.82
C LYS A 103 17.34 5.47 13.03
N LYS A 104 18.07 4.88 12.08
CA LYS A 104 18.99 5.61 11.19
C LYS A 104 18.30 6.06 9.89
N TYR A 105 17.26 5.36 9.45
CA TYR A 105 16.54 5.62 8.20
C TYR A 105 15.04 5.58 8.43
N GLU A 106 14.30 6.44 7.72
CA GLU A 106 12.85 6.49 7.73
C GLU A 106 12.33 6.54 6.28
N PHE A 107 11.66 5.46 5.85
CA PHE A 107 11.12 5.33 4.50
C PHE A 107 9.66 5.76 4.41
N TRP A 108 8.88 5.45 5.43
CA TRP A 108 7.47 5.82 5.51
C TRP A 108 7.29 7.02 6.45
N GLN A 109 6.41 7.94 6.09
CA GLN A 109 5.99 9.00 7.00
C GLN A 109 5.34 8.39 8.24
N ARG A 110 5.44 9.09 9.36
CA ARG A 110 4.73 8.73 10.58
C ARG A 110 3.24 8.97 10.41
N ASP A 111 2.44 8.26 11.21
CA ASP A 111 0.99 8.44 11.31
C ASP A 111 0.27 8.28 9.95
N PRO A 112 0.30 7.08 9.34
CA PRO A 112 -0.49 6.79 8.17
C PRO A 112 -1.97 7.13 8.38
N LEU A 113 -2.61 7.72 7.37
CA LEU A 113 -4.03 8.02 7.42
C LEU A 113 -4.84 6.73 7.41
N ALA A 114 -5.80 6.58 8.33
CA ALA A 114 -6.76 5.49 8.35
C ALA A 114 -8.18 6.05 8.51
N ILE A 115 -9.08 5.68 7.60
CA ILE A 115 -10.49 6.08 7.62
C ILE A 115 -11.33 4.80 7.66
N HIS A 116 -12.14 4.63 8.72
CA HIS A 116 -13.05 3.51 8.85
C HIS A 116 -14.16 3.57 7.79
N LEU A 117 -14.39 2.47 7.10
CA LEU A 117 -15.41 2.33 6.07
C LEU A 117 -16.60 1.56 6.63
N TYR A 118 -17.60 2.26 7.16
CA TYR A 118 -18.79 1.68 7.79
C TYR A 118 -20.06 1.79 6.97
N THR A 119 -20.01 2.45 5.79
CA THR A 119 -21.12 2.46 4.84
C THR A 119 -20.67 2.12 3.44
N ARG A 120 -21.57 1.51 2.69
CA ARG A 120 -21.37 1.16 1.29
C ARG A 120 -20.96 2.37 0.44
N GLU A 121 -21.65 3.49 0.62
CA GLU A 121 -21.41 4.72 -0.15
C GLU A 121 -19.99 5.23 0.03
N VAL A 122 -19.51 5.29 1.27
CA VAL A 122 -18.14 5.73 1.58
C VAL A 122 -17.12 4.73 1.05
N ALA A 123 -17.38 3.42 1.18
CA ALA A 123 -16.49 2.37 0.68
C ALA A 123 -16.31 2.47 -0.84
N TYR A 124 -17.40 2.64 -1.59
CA TYR A 124 -17.34 2.77 -3.06
C TYR A 124 -16.72 4.10 -3.51
N GLN A 125 -16.99 5.20 -2.81
CA GLN A 125 -16.29 6.46 -3.07
C GLN A 125 -14.77 6.33 -2.92
N LYS A 126 -14.31 5.58 -1.91
CA LYS A 126 -12.88 5.32 -1.72
C LYS A 126 -12.32 4.35 -2.75
N LEU A 127 -13.09 3.38 -3.20
CA LEU A 127 -12.73 2.48 -4.29
C LEU A 127 -12.49 3.27 -5.59
N ASP A 128 -13.44 4.12 -5.96
CA ASP A 128 -13.33 4.99 -7.16
C ASP A 128 -12.13 5.94 -7.04
N TYR A 129 -11.91 6.50 -5.86
CA TYR A 129 -10.75 7.36 -5.59
C TYR A 129 -9.42 6.62 -5.80
N ILE A 130 -9.30 5.37 -5.28
CA ILE A 130 -8.09 4.54 -5.48
C ILE A 130 -7.85 4.30 -6.97
N HIS A 131 -8.88 3.89 -7.70
CA HIS A 131 -8.74 3.53 -9.12
C HIS A 131 -8.52 4.75 -10.03
N GLY A 132 -9.05 5.91 -9.67
CA GLY A 132 -8.85 7.16 -10.40
C GLY A 132 -7.49 7.83 -10.15
N ASN A 133 -6.78 7.45 -9.09
CA ASN A 133 -5.55 8.13 -8.68
C ASN A 133 -4.47 8.19 -9.76
N PRO A 134 -4.19 7.10 -10.52
CA PRO A 134 -3.18 7.12 -11.59
C PRO A 134 -3.51 8.05 -12.76
N LEU A 135 -4.79 8.38 -12.93
CA LEU A 135 -5.28 9.22 -14.04
C LEU A 135 -5.24 10.71 -13.71
N SER A 136 -5.08 11.06 -12.44
CA SER A 136 -5.11 12.46 -12.02
C SER A 136 -4.11 13.31 -12.79
N ASP A 137 -4.43 14.60 -13.00
CA ASP A 137 -3.58 15.55 -13.76
C ASP A 137 -2.17 15.64 -13.24
N HIS A 138 -1.98 15.44 -11.95
CA HIS A 138 -0.67 15.45 -11.31
C HIS A 138 0.20 14.24 -11.70
N TRP A 139 -0.41 13.06 -11.91
CA TRP A 139 0.33 11.81 -12.12
C TRP A 139 0.38 11.37 -13.57
N LYS A 140 -0.75 11.29 -14.26
CA LYS A 140 -0.87 10.85 -15.67
C LYS A 140 -0.11 9.55 -15.95
N LEU A 141 -0.24 8.57 -15.04
CA LEU A 141 0.46 7.29 -15.14
C LEU A 141 -0.25 6.31 -16.08
N ALA A 142 -1.52 6.56 -16.36
CA ALA A 142 -2.36 5.75 -17.23
C ALA A 142 -3.46 6.62 -17.84
N THR A 143 -4.07 6.14 -18.92
CA THR A 143 -5.23 6.78 -19.59
C THR A 143 -6.56 6.18 -19.18
N ASP A 144 -6.50 5.01 -18.56
CA ASP A 144 -7.64 4.22 -18.09
C ASP A 144 -7.23 3.48 -16.80
N PRO A 145 -8.14 3.36 -15.80
CA PRO A 145 -7.80 2.74 -14.52
C PRO A 145 -7.31 1.30 -14.62
N ALA A 146 -7.92 0.46 -15.49
CA ALA A 146 -7.54 -0.94 -15.64
C ALA A 146 -6.18 -1.13 -16.31
N SER A 147 -5.68 -0.13 -17.04
CA SER A 147 -4.37 -0.16 -17.70
C SER A 147 -3.20 0.09 -16.74
N TYR A 148 -3.46 0.59 -15.53
CA TYR A 148 -2.41 0.77 -14.53
C TYR A 148 -2.13 -0.52 -13.76
N LYS A 149 -1.00 -1.15 -14.06
CA LYS A 149 -0.61 -2.47 -13.53
C LYS A 149 -0.65 -2.57 -12.00
N TYR A 150 -0.18 -1.56 -11.27
CA TYR A 150 -0.07 -1.58 -9.81
C TYR A 150 -1.32 -1.05 -9.11
N SER A 151 -2.48 -1.58 -9.54
CA SER A 151 -3.81 -1.23 -9.05
C SER A 151 -4.73 -2.44 -9.09
N SER A 152 -5.74 -2.44 -8.24
CA SER A 152 -6.83 -3.41 -8.27
C SER A 152 -7.91 -3.09 -9.32
N ALA A 153 -7.80 -2.00 -10.09
CA ALA A 153 -8.85 -1.52 -10.98
C ALA A 153 -9.28 -2.57 -12.02
N LYS A 154 -8.33 -3.30 -12.61
CA LYS A 154 -8.60 -4.34 -13.60
C LYS A 154 -9.49 -5.46 -13.06
N PHE A 155 -9.32 -5.83 -11.80
CA PHE A 155 -10.19 -6.81 -11.14
C PHE A 155 -11.66 -6.33 -11.08
N TYR A 156 -11.87 -5.06 -10.75
CA TYR A 156 -13.22 -4.49 -10.63
C TYR A 156 -13.88 -4.17 -11.96
N GLN A 157 -13.13 -3.77 -12.97
CA GLN A 157 -13.66 -3.37 -14.29
C GLN A 157 -13.79 -4.53 -15.26
N GLU A 158 -12.83 -5.46 -15.25
CA GLU A 158 -12.74 -6.54 -16.24
C GLU A 158 -12.93 -7.94 -15.63
N GLY A 159 -13.02 -8.05 -14.31
CA GLY A 159 -13.10 -9.33 -13.61
C GLY A 159 -11.77 -10.13 -13.63
N ILE A 160 -10.67 -9.49 -14.02
CA ILE A 160 -9.37 -10.18 -14.14
C ILE A 160 -8.59 -10.02 -12.82
N LYS A 161 -8.41 -11.13 -12.11
CA LYS A 161 -7.69 -11.19 -10.84
C LYS A 161 -6.19 -11.44 -11.08
N GLU A 162 -5.41 -10.36 -11.24
CA GLU A 162 -3.94 -10.45 -11.41
C GLU A 162 -3.19 -10.64 -10.07
N TYR A 163 -3.85 -10.36 -8.95
CA TYR A 163 -3.29 -10.47 -7.60
C TYR A 163 -4.15 -11.41 -6.75
N ASP A 164 -3.60 -12.55 -6.36
CA ASP A 164 -4.35 -13.61 -5.67
C ASP A 164 -4.88 -13.21 -4.30
N PHE A 165 -4.23 -12.24 -3.66
CA PHE A 165 -4.65 -11.73 -2.35
C PHE A 165 -5.91 -10.83 -2.39
N LEU A 166 -6.39 -10.40 -3.56
CA LEU A 166 -7.57 -9.54 -3.66
C LEU A 166 -8.85 -10.29 -3.28
N LYS A 167 -9.67 -9.64 -2.48
CA LYS A 167 -11.06 -10.00 -2.19
C LYS A 167 -12.00 -8.94 -2.75
N ASP A 168 -13.23 -9.32 -3.03
CA ASP A 168 -14.22 -8.40 -3.60
C ASP A 168 -14.87 -7.56 -2.50
N LEU A 169 -14.69 -6.24 -2.54
CA LEU A 169 -15.31 -5.32 -1.59
C LEU A 169 -16.84 -5.34 -1.67
N ARG A 170 -17.41 -5.71 -2.83
CA ARG A 170 -18.86 -5.80 -3.05
C ARG A 170 -19.52 -6.90 -2.23
N GLU A 171 -18.76 -7.84 -1.72
CA GLU A 171 -19.25 -8.93 -0.85
C GLU A 171 -19.35 -8.51 0.63
N GLU A 172 -18.77 -7.36 0.99
CA GLU A 172 -18.71 -6.87 2.38
C GLU A 172 -19.77 -5.80 2.71
N PHE A 173 -20.45 -5.21 1.68
CA PHE A 173 -21.40 -4.12 1.84
C PHE A 173 -22.71 -4.33 1.09
#